data_71cd5afac814eab1180b0a5794f2c771
#
_entry.id   71cd5afac814eab1180b0a5794f2c771
#
_cell.length_a   1.000
_cell.length_b   1.000
_cell.length_c   1.000
_cell.angle_alpha   90.00
_cell.angle_beta   90.00
_cell.angle_gamma   90.00
#
_symmetry.space_group_name_H-M   'P 1'
#
loop_
_entity.id
_entity.type
_entity.pdbx_description
1 polymer ?
#
loop_
_entity_poly.entity_id
_entity_poly.type
_entity_poly.pdbx_seq_one_letter_code
_entity_poly.pdbx_strand_id
1 'polypeptide(L)'
;LLVTPNEGLSEQHIEDLRESSIPCHHFNADTSELQGVGENPVKVIEIQKLVEEKSGEGLSVEVESFGHNNLVLVDEGHKGSGKGQTWRKLRESLAEDGFTFEYSATFGQALSKASVDVEEEYGKSILFDYSYPRFYDDGYGKDYHIVNLESEVDTDLRDRYLLANLLTYYEQIYVFNQDPETVRNTYNIKFPLLVFIG
;
A
#
# COMPACT_ATOMS: atom_id res chain seq x y z
N LEU A 1 1.10 -8.46 -14.50
CA LEU A 1 1.17 -7.01 -14.33
C LEU A 1 0.94 -6.68 -12.86
N LEU A 2 1.80 -5.87 -12.25
CA LEU A 2 1.64 -5.37 -10.90
C LEU A 2 1.36 -3.86 -10.96
N VAL A 3 0.23 -3.45 -10.41
CA VAL A 3 -0.21 -2.06 -10.38
C VAL A 3 -0.10 -1.52 -8.95
N THR A 4 0.60 -0.42 -8.79
CA THR A 4 0.88 0.20 -7.49
C THR A 4 0.33 1.63 -7.43
N PRO A 5 0.08 2.18 -6.23
CA PRO A 5 -0.42 3.55 -6.09
C PRO A 5 0.65 4.64 -6.25
N ASN A 6 1.95 4.29 -6.12
CA ASN A 6 3.05 5.25 -6.21
C ASN A 6 4.40 4.59 -6.49
N GLU A 7 5.39 5.40 -6.87
CA GLU A 7 6.73 4.96 -7.23
C GLU A 7 7.48 4.25 -6.09
N GLY A 8 7.37 4.73 -4.86
CA GLY A 8 8.06 4.11 -3.72
C GLY A 8 7.62 2.66 -3.48
N LEU A 9 6.32 2.36 -3.64
CA LEU A 9 5.81 1.00 -3.57
C LEU A 9 6.22 0.17 -4.80
N SER A 10 6.29 0.78 -5.99
CA SER A 10 6.82 0.11 -7.18
C SER A 10 8.26 -0.37 -6.97
N GLU A 11 9.12 0.49 -6.44
CA GLU A 11 10.52 0.15 -6.16
C GLU A 11 10.65 -0.96 -5.12
N GLN A 12 9.90 -0.89 -4.04
CA GLN A 12 9.86 -1.93 -3.01
C GLN A 12 9.45 -3.29 -3.61
N HIS A 13 8.37 -3.33 -4.36
CA HIS A 13 7.92 -4.58 -4.99
C HIS A 13 8.91 -5.13 -6.00
N ILE A 14 9.61 -4.26 -6.75
CA ILE A 14 10.67 -4.70 -7.67
C ILE A 14 11.83 -5.33 -6.90
N GLU A 15 12.21 -4.78 -5.76
CA GLU A 15 13.25 -5.34 -4.89
C GLU A 15 12.82 -6.70 -4.34
N ASP A 16 11.63 -6.82 -3.77
CA ASP A 16 11.05 -8.07 -3.25
C ASP A 16 10.96 -9.19 -4.32
N LEU A 17 10.52 -8.82 -5.53
CA LEU A 17 10.44 -9.76 -6.66
C LEU A 17 11.83 -10.24 -7.09
N ARG A 18 12.81 -9.35 -7.13
CA ARG A 18 14.21 -9.71 -7.46
C ARG A 18 14.84 -10.61 -6.41
N GLU A 19 14.63 -10.30 -5.12
CA GLU A 19 15.08 -11.16 -4.02
C GLU A 19 14.45 -12.55 -4.11
N SER A 20 13.22 -12.65 -4.58
CA SER A 20 12.50 -13.89 -4.85
C SER A 20 12.89 -14.54 -6.19
N SER A 21 13.89 -14.00 -6.91
CA SER A 21 14.31 -14.47 -8.23
C SER A 21 13.21 -14.46 -9.30
N ILE A 22 12.23 -13.56 -9.17
CA ILE A 22 11.15 -13.36 -10.13
C ILE A 22 11.57 -12.25 -11.10
N PRO A 23 11.66 -12.52 -12.41
CA PRO A 23 11.98 -11.50 -13.40
C PRO A 23 10.94 -10.38 -13.40
N CYS A 24 11.38 -9.15 -13.20
CA CYS A 24 10.51 -7.98 -13.16
C CYS A 24 11.22 -6.73 -13.65
N HIS A 25 10.44 -5.76 -14.11
CA HIS A 25 10.94 -4.42 -14.43
C HIS A 25 9.85 -3.37 -14.23
N HIS A 26 10.29 -2.15 -13.99
CA HIS A 26 9.41 -0.99 -14.02
C HIS A 26 9.03 -0.69 -15.46
N PHE A 27 7.72 -0.72 -15.74
CA PHE A 27 7.22 -0.46 -17.08
C PHE A 27 7.04 1.04 -17.30
N ASN A 28 7.63 1.55 -18.35
CA ASN A 28 7.43 2.91 -18.83
C ASN A 28 7.36 2.90 -20.37
N ALA A 29 6.93 4.00 -20.98
CA ALA A 29 6.74 4.10 -22.42
C ALA A 29 8.02 3.77 -23.24
N ASP A 30 9.20 3.95 -22.65
CA ASP A 30 10.49 3.73 -23.30
C ASP A 30 11.00 2.27 -23.15
N THR A 31 10.41 1.49 -22.23
CA THR A 31 10.85 0.10 -21.96
C THR A 31 10.09 -0.96 -22.75
N SER A 32 9.23 -0.58 -23.68
CA SER A 32 8.49 -1.49 -24.54
C SER A 32 9.39 -2.44 -25.37
N GLU A 33 10.70 -2.17 -25.47
CA GLU A 33 11.70 -2.92 -26.23
C GLU A 33 12.78 -3.61 -25.38
N LEU A 34 12.63 -3.74 -24.08
CA LEU A 34 13.60 -4.48 -23.27
C LEU A 34 13.59 -5.98 -23.61
N GLN A 35 14.23 -6.30 -24.72
CA GLN A 35 14.69 -7.62 -25.07
C GLN A 35 15.77 -8.05 -24.05
N GLY A 36 15.48 -9.02 -23.22
CA GLY A 36 16.50 -9.64 -22.37
C GLY A 36 16.15 -9.88 -20.91
N VAL A 37 15.00 -9.47 -20.44
CA VAL A 37 14.54 -9.73 -19.07
C VAL A 37 13.63 -10.96 -19.07
N GLY A 38 14.18 -12.15 -19.25
CA GLY A 38 13.43 -13.42 -19.12
C GLY A 38 12.19 -13.57 -20.01
N GLU A 39 11.65 -14.77 -20.10
CA GLU A 39 10.34 -14.97 -20.73
C GLU A 39 9.24 -14.48 -19.76
N ASN A 40 8.41 -13.53 -20.19
CA ASN A 40 7.28 -12.97 -19.46
C ASN A 40 7.60 -12.36 -18.08
N PRO A 41 8.43 -11.33 -17.98
CA PRO A 41 8.71 -10.66 -16.71
C PRO A 41 7.46 -9.97 -16.15
N VAL A 42 7.42 -9.83 -14.81
CA VAL A 42 6.40 -9.01 -14.15
C VAL A 42 6.63 -7.54 -14.51
N LYS A 43 5.66 -6.93 -15.15
CA LYS A 43 5.65 -5.49 -15.44
C LYS A 43 5.07 -4.76 -14.24
N VAL A 44 5.79 -3.80 -13.67
CA VAL A 44 5.35 -2.99 -12.53
C VAL A 44 5.07 -1.57 -13.01
N ILE A 45 3.90 -1.03 -12.69
CA ILE A 45 3.48 0.32 -13.11
C ILE A 45 2.63 1.00 -12.04
N GLU A 46 2.78 2.31 -11.89
CA GLU A 46 1.90 3.11 -11.06
C GLU A 46 0.58 3.40 -11.79
N ILE A 47 -0.53 3.28 -11.07
CA ILE A 47 -1.88 3.49 -11.59
C ILE A 47 -2.07 4.87 -12.23
N GLN A 48 -1.41 5.90 -11.70
CA GLN A 48 -1.49 7.26 -12.22
C GLN A 48 -0.78 7.46 -13.57
N LYS A 49 0.06 6.53 -13.99
CA LYS A 49 0.70 6.53 -15.31
C LYS A 49 -0.19 5.89 -16.38
N LEU A 50 -1.22 5.14 -15.99
CA LEU A 50 -2.17 4.52 -16.91
C LEU A 50 -3.19 5.54 -17.41
N VAL A 51 -3.48 5.50 -18.69
CA VAL A 51 -4.49 6.33 -19.37
C VAL A 51 -5.27 5.49 -20.37
N GLU A 52 -6.52 5.90 -20.68
CA GLU A 52 -7.31 5.27 -21.75
C GLU A 52 -6.72 5.62 -23.11
N GLU A 53 -6.44 6.92 -23.33
CA GLU A 53 -5.80 7.44 -24.56
C GLU A 53 -4.68 8.41 -24.19
N LYS A 54 -3.52 8.26 -24.85
CA LYS A 54 -2.37 9.13 -24.62
C LYS A 54 -2.49 10.43 -25.41
N SER A 55 -2.50 11.55 -24.71
CA SER A 55 -2.50 12.88 -25.30
C SER A 55 -1.11 13.52 -25.16
N GLY A 56 -0.32 13.51 -26.23
CA GLY A 56 0.99 14.17 -26.26
C GLY A 56 2.17 13.30 -25.81
N GLU A 57 3.35 13.95 -25.72
CA GLU A 57 4.58 13.31 -25.22
C GLU A 57 4.61 13.35 -23.69
N GLY A 58 4.73 12.19 -23.04
CA GLY A 58 4.76 12.07 -21.56
C GLY A 58 5.00 10.64 -21.10
N LEU A 59 5.14 10.47 -19.78
CA LEU A 59 5.37 9.17 -19.13
C LEU A 59 4.12 8.29 -19.04
N SER A 60 2.98 8.78 -19.54
CA SER A 60 1.72 8.03 -19.52
C SER A 60 1.76 6.85 -20.50
N VAL A 61 1.16 5.75 -20.09
CA VAL A 61 1.06 4.51 -20.84
C VAL A 61 -0.41 4.17 -21.09
N GLU A 62 -0.76 3.90 -22.33
CA GLU A 62 -2.12 3.45 -22.67
C GLU A 62 -2.36 2.04 -22.15
N VAL A 63 -3.55 1.80 -21.63
CA VAL A 63 -3.99 0.47 -21.15
C VAL A 63 -3.91 -0.55 -22.28
N GLU A 64 -4.27 -0.16 -23.50
CA GLU A 64 -4.19 -0.99 -24.72
C GLU A 64 -2.77 -1.58 -24.96
N SER A 65 -1.71 -0.89 -24.50
CA SER A 65 -0.33 -1.37 -24.64
C SER A 65 -0.05 -2.69 -23.92
N PHE A 66 -0.90 -3.05 -22.97
CA PHE A 66 -0.80 -4.28 -22.20
C PHE A 66 -1.66 -5.42 -22.77
N GLY A 67 -2.58 -5.12 -23.71
CA GLY A 67 -3.64 -6.05 -24.12
C GLY A 67 -4.65 -6.25 -22.97
N HIS A 68 -5.60 -7.17 -23.14
CA HIS A 68 -6.71 -7.37 -22.22
C HIS A 68 -6.62 -8.66 -21.40
N ASN A 69 -5.81 -9.62 -21.84
CA ASN A 69 -5.64 -10.93 -21.17
C ASN A 69 -4.46 -10.89 -20.19
N ASN A 70 -4.62 -10.16 -19.10
CA ASN A 70 -3.59 -10.01 -18.10
C ASN A 70 -3.99 -10.65 -16.77
N LEU A 71 -3.02 -11.21 -16.07
CA LEU A 71 -3.11 -11.39 -14.63
C LEU A 71 -2.63 -10.09 -13.98
N VAL A 72 -3.57 -9.35 -13.36
CA VAL A 72 -3.31 -8.06 -12.74
C VAL A 72 -3.28 -8.22 -11.23
N LEU A 73 -2.19 -7.83 -10.60
CA LEU A 73 -2.05 -7.72 -9.15
C LEU A 73 -2.11 -6.25 -8.79
N VAL A 74 -3.03 -5.84 -7.92
CA VAL A 74 -3.22 -4.45 -7.53
C VAL A 74 -2.90 -4.28 -6.05
N ASP A 75 -1.85 -3.55 -5.75
CA ASP A 75 -1.54 -3.16 -4.39
C ASP A 75 -2.37 -1.94 -3.98
N GLU A 76 -2.78 -1.91 -2.70
CA GLU A 76 -3.69 -0.89 -2.16
C GLU A 76 -5.01 -0.78 -2.97
N GLY A 77 -5.56 -1.94 -3.36
CA GLY A 77 -6.72 -2.06 -4.23
C GLY A 77 -7.98 -1.32 -3.75
N HIS A 78 -8.07 -0.99 -2.46
CA HIS A 78 -9.12 -0.14 -1.91
C HIS A 78 -9.11 1.29 -2.47
N LYS A 79 -7.96 1.77 -2.96
CA LYS A 79 -7.85 3.10 -3.58
C LYS A 79 -8.51 3.07 -4.95
N GLY A 80 -9.45 3.98 -5.16
CA GLY A 80 -10.18 4.08 -6.42
C GLY A 80 -11.17 2.92 -6.69
N SER A 81 -11.55 2.14 -5.66
CA SER A 81 -12.54 1.05 -5.78
C SER A 81 -13.98 1.55 -5.96
N GLY A 82 -14.25 2.84 -5.74
CA GLY A 82 -15.59 3.43 -5.91
C GLY A 82 -16.13 3.27 -7.34
N LYS A 83 -17.45 3.01 -7.46
CA LYS A 83 -18.12 2.84 -8.74
C LYS A 83 -17.94 4.08 -9.63
N GLY A 84 -17.45 3.85 -10.88
CA GLY A 84 -17.25 4.92 -11.86
C GLY A 84 -15.96 5.73 -11.68
N GLN A 85 -15.09 5.38 -10.74
CA GLN A 85 -13.79 6.01 -10.63
C GLN A 85 -12.85 5.57 -11.78
N THR A 86 -12.04 6.50 -12.26
CA THR A 86 -11.13 6.27 -13.39
C THR A 86 -10.20 5.08 -13.14
N TRP A 87 -9.65 4.96 -11.93
CA TRP A 87 -8.74 3.86 -11.60
C TRP A 87 -9.39 2.48 -11.68
N ARG A 88 -10.65 2.39 -11.27
CA ARG A 88 -11.40 1.13 -11.40
C ARG A 88 -11.59 0.75 -12.86
N LYS A 89 -12.00 1.68 -13.70
CA LYS A 89 -12.18 1.45 -15.15
C LYS A 89 -10.88 1.00 -15.82
N LEU A 90 -9.75 1.65 -15.52
CA LEU A 90 -8.45 1.28 -16.05
C LEU A 90 -8.06 -0.15 -15.67
N ARG A 91 -8.31 -0.56 -14.41
CA ARG A 91 -8.05 -1.93 -13.95
C ARG A 91 -8.94 -2.95 -14.63
N GLU A 92 -10.25 -2.65 -14.77
CA GLU A 92 -11.20 -3.50 -15.46
C GLU A 92 -10.79 -3.69 -16.93
N SER A 93 -10.34 -2.64 -17.62
CA SER A 93 -9.85 -2.72 -19.00
C SER A 93 -8.58 -3.55 -19.12
N LEU A 94 -7.63 -3.43 -18.18
CA LEU A 94 -6.40 -4.24 -18.17
C LEU A 94 -6.66 -5.74 -18.09
N ALA A 95 -7.74 -6.17 -17.47
CA ALA A 95 -8.08 -7.57 -17.21
C ALA A 95 -9.42 -7.99 -17.81
N GLU A 96 -9.88 -7.33 -18.86
CA GLU A 96 -11.18 -7.61 -19.49
C GLU A 96 -11.34 -9.08 -19.87
N ASP A 97 -10.31 -9.69 -20.45
CA ASP A 97 -10.23 -11.11 -20.80
C ASP A 97 -9.33 -11.91 -19.83
N GLY A 98 -8.92 -11.30 -18.72
CA GLY A 98 -7.96 -11.82 -17.77
C GLY A 98 -8.51 -11.95 -16.35
N PHE A 99 -7.67 -11.68 -15.35
CA PHE A 99 -8.05 -11.77 -13.95
C PHE A 99 -7.33 -10.73 -13.09
N THR A 100 -8.01 -10.17 -12.08
CA THR A 100 -7.43 -9.22 -11.14
C THR A 100 -7.47 -9.76 -9.71
N PHE A 101 -6.33 -9.69 -9.03
CA PHE A 101 -6.25 -9.81 -7.57
C PHE A 101 -5.96 -8.44 -6.96
N GLU A 102 -6.76 -8.05 -5.99
CA GLU A 102 -6.58 -6.80 -5.25
C GLU A 102 -6.16 -7.10 -3.82
N TYR A 103 -5.14 -6.41 -3.35
CA TYR A 103 -4.59 -6.54 -2.00
C TYR A 103 -4.76 -5.21 -1.25
N SER A 104 -5.14 -5.28 0.01
CA SER A 104 -5.19 -4.11 0.89
C SER A 104 -5.31 -4.52 2.35
N ALA A 105 -4.63 -3.82 3.23
CA ALA A 105 -4.80 -3.95 4.67
C ALA A 105 -6.09 -3.28 5.19
N THR A 106 -6.73 -2.44 4.39
CA THR A 106 -7.81 -1.53 4.85
C THR A 106 -9.10 -1.61 4.03
N PHE A 107 -9.36 -2.72 3.32
CA PHE A 107 -10.59 -2.90 2.55
C PHE A 107 -11.85 -2.69 3.40
N GLY A 108 -11.91 -3.23 4.61
CA GLY A 108 -13.07 -3.09 5.49
C GLY A 108 -13.41 -1.62 5.80
N GLN A 109 -12.40 -0.77 5.98
CA GLN A 109 -12.61 0.66 6.22
C GLN A 109 -13.06 1.41 4.96
N ALA A 110 -12.57 1.03 3.80
CA ALA A 110 -12.96 1.64 2.53
C ALA A 110 -14.38 1.22 2.15
N LEU A 111 -14.72 -0.06 2.29
CA LEU A 111 -16.03 -0.61 1.95
C LEU A 111 -17.13 -0.10 2.87
N SER A 112 -16.87 0.17 4.15
CA SER A 112 -17.86 0.76 5.07
C SER A 112 -18.38 2.13 4.65
N LYS A 113 -17.69 2.81 3.74
CA LYS A 113 -18.05 4.10 3.14
C LYS A 113 -18.49 3.99 1.69
N ALA A 114 -18.49 2.78 1.13
CA ALA A 114 -18.84 2.53 -0.26
C ALA A 114 -20.37 2.47 -0.46
N SER A 115 -20.81 2.46 -1.72
CA SER A 115 -22.20 2.15 -2.04
C SER A 115 -22.50 0.67 -1.79
N VAL A 116 -23.77 0.33 -1.52
CA VAL A 116 -24.20 -1.04 -1.26
C VAL A 116 -23.77 -2.01 -2.37
N ASP A 117 -23.87 -1.57 -3.63
CA ASP A 117 -23.48 -2.40 -4.78
C ASP A 117 -21.99 -2.79 -4.73
N VAL A 118 -21.11 -1.85 -4.34
CA VAL A 118 -19.65 -2.07 -4.22
C VAL A 118 -19.36 -3.01 -3.05
N GLU A 119 -20.03 -2.79 -1.92
CA GLU A 119 -19.89 -3.64 -0.74
C GLU A 119 -20.30 -5.09 -1.04
N GLU A 120 -21.43 -5.30 -1.73
CA GLU A 120 -21.88 -6.64 -2.13
C GLU A 120 -20.93 -7.32 -3.11
N GLU A 121 -20.37 -6.59 -4.06
CA GLU A 121 -19.42 -7.12 -5.04
C GLU A 121 -18.14 -7.59 -4.35
N TYR A 122 -17.52 -6.73 -3.54
CA TYR A 122 -16.32 -7.09 -2.79
C TYR A 122 -16.58 -8.18 -1.76
N GLY A 123 -17.72 -8.16 -1.08
CA GLY A 123 -18.11 -9.19 -0.11
C GLY A 123 -18.19 -10.60 -0.71
N LYS A 124 -18.54 -10.71 -2.00
CA LYS A 124 -18.58 -11.98 -2.75
C LYS A 124 -17.20 -12.38 -3.31
N SER A 125 -16.25 -11.47 -3.33
CA SER A 125 -14.94 -11.64 -4.00
C SER A 125 -13.79 -11.83 -3.04
N ILE A 126 -14.03 -11.86 -1.72
CA ILE A 126 -12.98 -12.09 -0.71
C ILE A 126 -12.47 -13.52 -0.81
N LEU A 127 -11.20 -13.68 -1.19
CA LEU A 127 -10.53 -14.97 -1.23
C LEU A 127 -9.79 -15.28 0.07
N PHE A 128 -9.25 -14.26 0.72
CA PHE A 128 -8.44 -14.40 1.91
C PHE A 128 -8.58 -13.17 2.81
N ASP A 129 -8.89 -13.41 4.08
CA ASP A 129 -8.92 -12.38 5.11
C ASP A 129 -7.83 -12.68 6.15
N TYR A 130 -6.81 -11.82 6.19
CA TYR A 130 -5.76 -11.84 7.20
C TYR A 130 -5.78 -10.55 7.99
N SER A 131 -6.80 -10.44 8.84
CA SER A 131 -7.04 -9.26 9.68
C SER A 131 -5.93 -9.05 10.73
N TYR A 132 -5.82 -7.83 11.25
CA TYR A 132 -4.84 -7.52 12.29
C TYR A 132 -4.92 -8.45 13.52
N PRO A 133 -6.10 -8.85 14.04
CA PRO A 133 -6.16 -9.84 15.11
C PRO A 133 -5.45 -11.14 14.77
N ARG A 134 -5.64 -11.70 13.58
CA ARG A 134 -4.92 -12.92 13.14
C ARG A 134 -3.43 -12.70 13.01
N PHE A 135 -3.04 -11.57 12.41
CA PHE A 135 -1.63 -11.18 12.30
C PHE A 135 -0.96 -11.03 13.68
N TYR A 136 -1.71 -10.51 14.66
CA TYR A 136 -1.24 -10.38 16.04
C TYR A 136 -1.14 -11.75 16.75
N ASP A 137 -2.17 -12.59 16.62
CA ASP A 137 -2.20 -13.93 17.23
C ASP A 137 -1.09 -14.84 16.68
N ASP A 138 -0.72 -14.67 15.40
CA ASP A 138 0.41 -15.36 14.76
C ASP A 138 1.79 -14.84 15.22
N GLY A 139 1.84 -13.82 16.06
CA GLY A 139 3.06 -13.26 16.65
C GLY A 139 3.78 -12.23 15.79
N TYR A 140 3.19 -11.77 14.70
CA TYR A 140 3.76 -10.71 13.83
C TYR A 140 3.33 -9.31 14.25
N GLY A 141 2.22 -9.19 14.95
CA GLY A 141 1.69 -7.93 15.45
C GLY A 141 2.53 -7.33 16.56
N LYS A 142 2.38 -6.04 16.77
CA LYS A 142 2.98 -5.30 17.88
C LYS A 142 1.87 -4.73 18.76
N ASP A 143 2.13 -4.68 20.06
CA ASP A 143 1.27 -3.94 20.98
C ASP A 143 1.28 -2.45 20.60
N TYR A 144 0.12 -1.83 20.71
CA TYR A 144 -0.02 -0.41 20.52
C TYR A 144 -0.99 0.17 21.55
N HIS A 145 -0.78 1.42 21.88
CA HIS A 145 -1.67 2.17 22.74
C HIS A 145 -2.18 3.40 22.01
N ILE A 146 -3.51 3.53 21.92
CA ILE A 146 -4.15 4.69 21.28
C ILE A 146 -4.62 5.62 22.40
N VAL A 147 -4.09 6.82 22.40
CA VAL A 147 -4.55 7.91 23.26
C VAL A 147 -5.28 8.92 22.38
N ASN A 148 -6.60 8.91 22.46
CA ASN A 148 -7.45 9.86 21.71
C ASN A 148 -8.01 10.92 22.65
N LEU A 149 -8.22 12.12 22.09
CA LEU A 149 -8.98 13.18 22.73
C LEU A 149 -10.44 13.06 22.32
N GLU A 150 -11.34 13.09 23.31
CA GLU A 150 -12.80 12.88 23.09
C GLU A 150 -13.52 14.08 22.46
N SER A 151 -12.87 15.24 22.31
CA SER A 151 -13.48 16.45 21.80
C SER A 151 -12.60 17.21 20.81
N GLU A 152 -13.21 18.08 20.01
CA GLU A 152 -12.46 19.06 19.21
C GLU A 152 -11.54 19.89 20.12
N VAL A 153 -10.26 19.87 19.77
CA VAL A 153 -9.18 20.38 20.59
C VAL A 153 -9.02 21.87 20.34
N ASP A 154 -9.19 22.69 21.36
CA ASP A 154 -8.72 24.07 21.31
C ASP A 154 -7.18 24.11 21.21
N THR A 155 -6.63 25.27 20.85
CA THR A 155 -5.19 25.44 20.62
C THR A 155 -4.36 25.08 21.86
N ASP A 156 -4.82 25.46 23.05
CA ASP A 156 -4.14 25.21 24.32
C ASP A 156 -4.08 23.69 24.63
N LEU A 157 -5.16 22.97 24.38
CA LEU A 157 -5.21 21.53 24.60
C LEU A 157 -4.36 20.78 23.59
N ARG A 158 -4.30 21.25 22.35
CA ARG A 158 -3.44 20.73 21.31
C ARG A 158 -1.96 20.84 21.67
N ASP A 159 -1.52 21.97 22.18
CA ASP A 159 -0.14 22.20 22.57
C ASP A 159 0.24 21.33 23.78
N ARG A 160 -0.66 21.19 24.75
CA ARG A 160 -0.46 20.26 25.89
C ARG A 160 -0.38 18.81 25.45
N TYR A 161 -1.20 18.40 24.49
CA TYR A 161 -1.17 17.06 23.92
C TYR A 161 0.15 16.79 23.17
N LEU A 162 0.60 17.75 22.38
CA LEU A 162 1.89 17.68 21.71
C LEU A 162 3.04 17.55 22.73
N LEU A 163 3.02 18.39 23.78
CA LEU A 163 4.02 18.32 24.85
C LEU A 163 4.01 16.97 25.57
N ALA A 164 2.84 16.41 25.86
CA ALA A 164 2.72 15.09 26.49
C ALA A 164 3.34 13.99 25.61
N ASN A 165 3.09 14.01 24.30
CA ASN A 165 3.71 13.07 23.36
C ASN A 165 5.24 13.21 23.30
N LEU A 166 5.75 14.44 23.31
CA LEU A 166 7.19 14.71 23.34
C LEU A 166 7.83 14.22 24.65
N LEU A 167 7.17 14.40 25.78
CA LEU A 167 7.65 13.91 27.08
C LEU A 167 7.67 12.39 27.12
N THR A 168 6.62 11.73 26.63
CA THR A 168 6.57 10.26 26.53
C THR A 168 7.68 9.72 25.62
N TYR A 169 7.93 10.39 24.50
CA TYR A 169 9.04 10.02 23.61
C TYR A 169 10.40 10.20 24.30
N TYR A 170 10.60 11.31 25.00
CA TYR A 170 11.82 11.55 25.76
C TYR A 170 12.03 10.48 26.83
N GLU A 171 10.97 10.07 27.53
CA GLU A 171 11.01 8.98 28.51
C GLU A 171 11.45 7.66 27.86
N GLN A 172 10.92 7.33 26.68
CA GLN A 172 11.33 6.15 25.93
C GLN A 172 12.81 6.20 25.53
N ILE A 173 13.32 7.35 25.08
CA ILE A 173 14.75 7.54 24.80
C ILE A 173 15.57 7.37 26.08
N TYR A 174 15.12 7.94 27.19
CA TYR A 174 15.82 7.83 28.47
C TYR A 174 15.93 6.37 28.90
N VAL A 175 14.83 5.63 28.89
CA VAL A 175 14.80 4.19 29.23
C VAL A 175 15.69 3.38 28.30
N PHE A 176 15.62 3.64 26.99
CA PHE A 176 16.48 2.97 26.00
C PHE A 176 17.97 3.17 26.31
N ASN A 177 18.37 4.39 26.67
CA ASN A 177 19.77 4.72 26.94
C ASN A 177 20.30 4.15 28.28
N GLN A 178 19.41 3.71 29.17
CA GLN A 178 19.86 3.05 30.43
C GLN A 178 20.42 1.65 30.15
N ASP A 179 19.81 0.89 29.27
CA ASP A 179 20.25 -0.45 28.88
C ASP A 179 19.87 -0.78 27.42
N PRO A 180 20.59 -0.18 26.47
CA PRO A 180 20.27 -0.35 25.03
C PRO A 180 20.49 -1.79 24.54
N GLU A 181 21.39 -2.56 25.17
CA GLU A 181 21.66 -3.94 24.74
C GLU A 181 20.49 -4.87 25.10
N THR A 182 19.97 -4.79 26.31
CA THR A 182 18.81 -5.57 26.72
C THR A 182 17.58 -5.20 25.90
N VAL A 183 17.34 -3.91 25.66
CA VAL A 183 16.20 -3.45 24.87
C VAL A 183 16.28 -3.96 23.44
N ARG A 184 17.46 -3.93 22.82
CA ARG A 184 17.67 -4.46 21.45
C ARG A 184 17.50 -5.97 21.40
N ASN A 185 18.11 -6.70 22.32
CA ASN A 185 18.17 -8.15 22.26
C ASN A 185 16.86 -8.80 22.71
N THR A 186 16.17 -8.24 23.71
CA THR A 186 14.93 -8.81 24.25
C THR A 186 13.71 -8.40 23.43
N TYR A 187 13.66 -7.14 22.99
CA TYR A 187 12.47 -6.57 22.36
C TYR A 187 12.65 -6.23 20.87
N ASN A 188 13.82 -6.47 20.31
CA ASN A 188 14.19 -6.15 18.92
C ASN A 188 13.94 -4.67 18.56
N ILE A 189 14.11 -3.76 19.52
CA ILE A 189 13.95 -2.32 19.35
C ILE A 189 15.32 -1.72 19.03
N LYS A 190 15.48 -1.15 17.82
CA LYS A 190 16.72 -0.51 17.41
C LYS A 190 16.92 0.86 18.09
N PHE A 191 15.89 1.69 18.05
CA PHE A 191 15.83 3.00 18.70
C PHE A 191 14.38 3.50 18.71
N PRO A 192 13.92 4.22 19.76
CA PRO A 192 12.60 4.86 19.74
C PRO A 192 12.46 5.85 18.59
N LEU A 193 11.32 5.83 17.90
CA LEU A 193 11.02 6.70 16.76
C LEU A 193 9.75 7.49 17.06
N LEU A 194 9.81 8.79 16.84
CA LEU A 194 8.64 9.67 16.86
C LEU A 194 8.30 10.08 15.43
N VAL A 195 7.06 9.86 15.02
CA VAL A 195 6.57 10.22 13.69
C VAL A 195 5.40 11.19 13.84
N PHE A 196 5.52 12.35 13.21
CA PHE A 196 4.42 13.29 13.05
C PHE A 196 3.82 13.14 11.66
N ILE A 197 2.50 13.02 11.60
CA ILE A 197 1.75 12.98 10.34
C ILE A 197 0.81 14.18 10.37
N GLY A 198 0.99 15.11 9.44
CA GLY A 198 0.19 16.32 9.27
C GLY A 198 -0.70 16.30 8.03
#